data_4967306849fdccff135eb0fe49a553fb
#
_entry.id   4967306849fdccff135eb0fe49a553fb
#
_cell.length_a   1.000
_cell.length_b   1.000
_cell.length_c   1.000
_cell.angle_alpha   90.00
_cell.angle_beta   90.00
_cell.angle_gamma   90.00
#
_symmetry.space_group_name_H-M   'P 1'
#
loop_
_entity.id
_entity.type
_entity.pdbx_description
1 polymer ?
#
loop_
_entity_poly.entity_id
_entity_poly.type
_entity_poly.pdbx_seq_one_letter_code
_entity_poly.pdbx_strand_id
1 'polypeptide(L)'
;MRIIGGKNKGKKINLPIDKNTRPLRDLVKESIFNLIEHSNKFNASILNSAVLDLFSGTGSFGLECFSRGAKFITFVENYPHILDILKKNI
;
A
#
# COMPACT_ATOMS: atom_id res chain seq x y z
N MET A 1 -0.13 11.00 -5.03
CA MET A 1 -0.62 9.65 -4.68
C MET A 1 -1.42 9.69 -3.40
N ARG A 2 -2.41 8.86 -3.28
CA ARG A 2 -3.32 8.86 -2.13
C ARG A 2 -3.87 7.46 -1.86
N ILE A 3 -4.42 7.28 -0.68
CA ILE A 3 -5.17 6.07 -0.34
C ILE A 3 -6.55 6.14 -1.02
N ILE A 4 -6.93 5.06 -1.70
CA ILE A 4 -8.11 5.01 -2.58
C ILE A 4 -9.36 4.60 -1.82
N GLY A 5 -9.25 3.67 -0.90
CA GLY A 5 -10.41 3.14 -0.18
C GLY A 5 -10.18 2.95 1.31
N GLY A 6 -11.21 2.50 2.02
CA GLY A 6 -11.16 2.20 3.43
C GLY A 6 -11.23 3.44 4.33
N LYS A 7 -10.88 3.24 5.59
CA LYS A 7 -11.03 4.27 6.63
C LYS A 7 -10.15 5.50 6.44
N ASN A 8 -9.05 5.37 5.70
CA ASN A 8 -8.12 6.47 5.43
C ASN A 8 -8.21 6.98 3.99
N LYS A 9 -9.31 6.72 3.30
CA LYS A 9 -9.55 7.17 1.93
C LYS A 9 -9.23 8.66 1.78
N GLY A 10 -8.47 9.00 0.74
CA GLY A 10 -8.10 10.37 0.42
C GLY A 10 -6.83 10.86 1.10
N LYS A 11 -6.28 10.11 2.06
CA LYS A 11 -5.04 10.51 2.73
C LYS A 11 -3.89 10.51 1.74
N LYS A 12 -3.11 11.59 1.75
CA LYS A 12 -1.98 11.77 0.84
C LYS A 12 -0.81 10.87 1.26
N ILE A 13 -0.15 10.31 0.26
CA ILE A 13 1.08 9.53 0.42
C ILE A 13 2.23 10.33 -0.15
N ASN A 14 3.27 10.57 0.66
CA ASN A 14 4.45 11.28 0.22
C ASN A 14 5.24 10.45 -0.79
N LEU A 15 5.73 11.11 -1.85
CA LEU A 15 6.48 10.48 -2.93
C LEU A 15 7.93 10.92 -2.89
N PRO A 16 8.86 10.08 -3.38
CA PRO A 16 10.25 10.48 -3.53
C PRO A 16 10.39 11.50 -4.67
N ILE A 17 11.41 12.34 -4.56
CA ILE A 17 11.75 13.28 -5.62
C ILE A 17 12.48 12.56 -6.75
N ASP A 18 13.21 11.48 -6.44
CA ASP A 18 13.99 10.78 -7.44
C ASP A 18 13.10 9.97 -8.39
N LYS A 19 13.59 9.77 -9.62
CA LYS A 19 12.85 9.07 -10.67
C LYS A 19 13.07 7.55 -10.65
N ASN A 20 13.89 7.05 -9.73
CA ASN A 20 14.19 5.62 -9.65
C ASN A 20 13.08 4.83 -8.97
N THR A 21 12.23 5.49 -8.21
CA THR A 21 11.11 4.86 -7.53
C THR A 21 9.83 5.21 -8.29
N ARG A 22 9.12 4.19 -8.73
CA ARG A 22 7.83 4.35 -9.41
C ARG A 22 6.72 3.82 -8.52
N PRO A 23 5.98 4.70 -7.84
CA PRO A 23 4.86 4.25 -7.04
C PRO A 23 3.75 3.68 -7.92
N LEU A 24 2.98 2.79 -7.34
CA LEU A 24 1.84 2.18 -8.00
C LEU A 24 0.79 3.25 -8.30
N ARG A 25 0.38 3.36 -9.56
CA ARG A 25 -0.63 4.33 -9.97
C ARG A 25 -1.99 4.02 -9.33
N ASP A 26 -2.77 5.05 -9.04
CA ASP A 26 -4.08 4.92 -8.41
C ASP A 26 -4.99 3.93 -9.14
N LEU A 27 -5.06 4.02 -10.46
CA LEU A 27 -5.91 3.13 -11.25
C LEU A 27 -5.46 1.67 -11.14
N VAL A 28 -4.16 1.41 -11.21
CA VAL A 28 -3.61 0.06 -11.09
C VAL A 28 -3.84 -0.47 -9.69
N LYS A 29 -3.62 0.35 -8.68
CA LYS A 29 -3.84 -0.01 -7.28
C LYS A 29 -5.31 -0.38 -7.04
N GLU A 30 -6.24 0.43 -7.52
CA GLU A 30 -7.66 0.17 -7.42
C GLU A 30 -8.04 -1.16 -8.09
N SER A 31 -7.49 -1.42 -9.28
CA SER A 31 -7.73 -2.67 -10.01
C SER A 31 -7.25 -3.89 -9.22
N ILE A 32 -6.05 -3.80 -8.62
CA ILE A 32 -5.50 -4.88 -7.81
C ILE A 32 -6.39 -5.16 -6.60
N PHE A 33 -6.80 -4.13 -5.88
CA PHE A 33 -7.64 -4.30 -4.70
C PHE A 33 -9.03 -4.80 -5.04
N ASN A 34 -9.59 -4.39 -6.17
CA ASN A 34 -10.86 -4.93 -6.65
C ASN A 34 -10.76 -6.44 -6.92
N LEU A 35 -9.65 -6.89 -7.52
CA LEU A 35 -9.42 -8.33 -7.71
C LEU A 35 -9.33 -9.08 -6.39
N ILE A 36 -8.59 -8.56 -5.42
CA ILE A 36 -8.41 -9.22 -4.13
C ILE A 36 -9.74 -9.30 -3.37
N GLU A 37 -10.51 -8.22 -3.34
CA GLU A 37 -11.70 -8.12 -2.51
C GLU A 37 -12.94 -8.76 -3.14
N HIS A 38 -13.03 -8.77 -4.46
CA HIS A 38 -14.27 -9.14 -5.17
C HIS A 38 -14.14 -10.33 -6.11
N SER A 39 -12.93 -10.85 -6.30
CA SER A 39 -12.72 -12.01 -7.17
C SER A 39 -12.86 -13.32 -6.39
N ASN A 40 -13.55 -14.30 -6.99
CA ASN A 40 -13.65 -15.66 -6.43
C ASN A 40 -12.34 -16.45 -6.51
N LYS A 41 -11.33 -15.92 -7.19
CA LYS A 41 -10.04 -16.60 -7.38
C LYS A 41 -9.14 -16.52 -6.16
N PHE A 42 -9.42 -15.64 -5.22
CA PHE A 42 -8.62 -15.45 -4.02
C PHE A 42 -9.39 -15.91 -2.80
N ASN A 43 -8.77 -16.79 -2.01
CA ASN A 43 -9.35 -17.26 -0.74
C ASN A 43 -8.97 -16.37 0.44
N ALA A 44 -8.23 -15.29 0.17
CA ALA A 44 -7.77 -14.38 1.21
C ALA A 44 -8.65 -13.14 1.27
N SER A 45 -8.82 -12.60 2.48
CA SER A 45 -9.48 -11.33 2.72
C SER A 45 -8.48 -10.35 3.29
N ILE A 46 -8.60 -9.08 2.92
CA ILE A 46 -7.78 -8.00 3.48
C ILE A 46 -8.22 -7.70 4.91
N LEU A 47 -9.52 -7.75 5.17
CA LEU A 47 -10.07 -7.43 6.48
C LEU A 47 -9.49 -8.39 7.54
N ASN A 48 -8.94 -7.80 8.61
CA ASN A 48 -8.31 -8.51 9.73
C ASN A 48 -7.07 -9.34 9.36
N SER A 49 -6.51 -9.12 8.17
CA SER A 49 -5.33 -9.86 7.72
C SER A 49 -4.03 -9.31 8.28
N ALA A 50 -2.99 -10.15 8.25
CA ALA A 50 -1.61 -9.73 8.43
C ALA A 50 -0.96 -9.69 7.03
N VAL A 51 -0.41 -8.54 6.65
CA VAL A 51 0.14 -8.31 5.33
C VAL A 51 1.65 -8.12 5.40
N LEU A 52 2.36 -8.82 4.52
CA LEU A 52 3.79 -8.60 4.32
C LEU A 52 3.97 -7.88 2.98
N ASP A 53 4.41 -6.63 3.05
CA ASP A 53 4.65 -5.80 1.88
C ASP A 53 6.13 -5.80 1.57
N LEU A 54 6.55 -6.73 0.71
CA LEU A 54 7.94 -6.84 0.26
C LEU A 54 8.22 -5.74 -0.77
N PHE A 55 9.41 -5.15 -0.66
CA PHE A 55 9.80 -4.05 -1.54
C PHE A 55 8.80 -2.89 -1.45
N SER A 56 8.53 -2.45 -0.24
CA SER A 56 7.39 -1.57 0.08
C SER A 56 7.44 -0.21 -0.62
N GLY A 57 8.63 0.28 -0.98
CA GLY A 57 8.76 1.61 -1.55
C GLY A 57 8.21 2.67 -0.59
N THR A 58 7.28 3.50 -1.08
CA THR A 58 6.64 4.54 -0.26
C THR A 58 5.62 4.00 0.73
N GLY A 59 5.33 2.70 0.67
CA GLY A 59 4.34 2.07 1.53
C GLY A 59 2.91 2.10 0.99
N SER A 60 2.73 2.52 -0.24
CA SER A 60 1.40 2.71 -0.84
C SER A 60 0.52 1.48 -0.75
N PHE A 61 1.06 0.30 -1.08
CA PHE A 61 0.28 -0.94 -1.05
C PHE A 61 -0.12 -1.33 0.37
N GLY A 62 0.85 -1.37 1.29
CA GLY A 62 0.58 -1.73 2.69
C GLY A 62 -0.35 -0.75 3.39
N LEU A 63 -0.17 0.55 3.14
CA LEU A 63 -1.05 1.57 3.69
C LEU A 63 -2.47 1.44 3.16
N GLU A 64 -2.63 1.06 1.89
CA GLU A 64 -3.94 0.76 1.33
C GLU A 64 -4.58 -0.45 2.01
N CYS A 65 -3.80 -1.53 2.23
CA CYS A 65 -4.28 -2.70 2.96
C CYS A 65 -4.74 -2.32 4.37
N PHE A 66 -3.95 -1.52 5.07
CA PHE A 66 -4.29 -1.08 6.42
C PHE A 66 -5.58 -0.27 6.43
N SER A 67 -5.72 0.65 5.48
CA SER A 67 -6.93 1.45 5.31
C SER A 67 -8.16 0.59 5.08
N ARG A 68 -8.01 -0.52 4.37
CA ARG A 68 -9.11 -1.45 4.04
C ARG A 68 -9.33 -2.53 5.10
N GLY A 69 -8.69 -2.40 6.25
CA GLY A 69 -8.99 -3.23 7.42
C GLY A 69 -7.99 -4.30 7.76
N ALA A 70 -6.83 -4.33 7.12
CA ALA A 70 -5.75 -5.22 7.56
C ALA A 70 -5.36 -4.90 9.00
N LYS A 71 -5.07 -5.93 9.77
CA LYS A 71 -4.76 -5.78 11.19
C LYS A 71 -3.31 -5.39 11.42
N PHE A 72 -2.41 -6.02 10.67
CA PHE A 72 -0.97 -5.76 10.76
C PHE A 72 -0.37 -5.64 9.37
N ILE A 73 0.53 -4.69 9.21
CA ILE A 73 1.32 -4.54 8.00
C ILE A 73 2.79 -4.58 8.40
N THR A 74 3.55 -5.46 7.75
CA THR A 74 5.01 -5.47 7.85
C THR A 74 5.58 -4.94 6.54
N PHE A 75 6.29 -3.83 6.62
CA PHE A 75 6.93 -3.23 5.45
C PHE A 75 8.38 -3.68 5.39
N VAL A 76 8.83 -4.10 4.22
CA VAL A 76 10.22 -4.47 3.98
C VAL A 76 10.77 -3.62 2.84
N GLU A 77 11.76 -2.82 3.16
CA GLU A 77 12.42 -1.93 2.22
C GLU A 77 13.87 -1.70 2.67
N ASN A 78 14.83 -1.78 1.75
CA ASN A 78 16.23 -1.59 2.11
C ASN A 78 16.93 -0.42 1.42
N TYR A 79 16.22 0.33 0.58
CA TYR A 79 16.79 1.53 -0.04
C TYR A 79 16.69 2.70 0.95
N PRO A 80 17.81 3.20 1.51
CA PRO A 80 17.77 4.15 2.63
C PRO A 80 16.98 5.43 2.32
N HIS A 81 17.10 5.93 1.10
CA HIS A 81 16.40 7.15 0.69
C HIS A 81 14.88 6.98 0.75
N ILE A 82 14.39 5.80 0.36
CA ILE A 82 12.97 5.48 0.39
C ILE A 82 12.49 5.16 1.81
N LEU A 83 13.34 4.58 2.64
CA LEU A 83 12.98 4.28 4.03
C LEU A 83 12.53 5.52 4.79
N ASP A 84 13.16 6.66 4.56
CA ASP A 84 12.77 7.91 5.22
C ASP A 84 11.37 8.34 4.81
N ILE A 85 11.04 8.19 3.54
CA ILE A 85 9.72 8.53 3.00
C ILE A 85 8.68 7.56 3.52
N LEU A 86 8.98 6.26 3.53
CA LEU A 86 8.11 5.23 4.07
C LEU A 86 7.77 5.52 5.53
N LYS A 87 8.76 5.86 6.34
CA LYS A 87 8.55 6.19 7.76
C LYS A 87 7.63 7.40 7.94
N LYS A 88 7.74 8.39 7.07
CA LYS A 88 6.85 9.55 7.11
C LYS A 88 5.41 9.20 6.74
N ASN A 89 5.23 8.21 5.88
CA ASN A 89 3.90 7.79 5.43
C ASN A 89 3.18 6.90 6.44
N ILE A 90 3.94 6.19 7.26
CA ILE A 90 3.36 5.37 8.32
C ILE A 90 2.94 6.25 9.49
#